data_c5b7e0722a650257bddbad66ffd39c9e
#
_entry.id   c5b7e0722a650257bddbad66ffd39c9e
#
_cell.length_a   1.000
_cell.length_b   1.000
_cell.length_c   1.000
_cell.angle_alpha   90.00
_cell.angle_beta   90.00
_cell.angle_gamma   90.00
#
_symmetry.space_group_name_H-M   'P 1'
#
loop_
_entity.id
_entity.type
_entity.pdbx_description
1 polymer ?
#
loop_
_entity_poly.entity_id
_entity_poly.type
_entity_poly.pdbx_seq_one_letter_code
_entity_poly.pdbx_strand_id
1 'polypeptide(L)'
;MADRFVYHCTLRWSDLDAYGHVNNSRFLTLYEEARVALMFAGGKAWGVGSFADGVVIRRHEVDYLRPVDYALGRATAEAAPTVRIELWVEEIRAARFTVAYELYDGDTLASTARSVLVPFDLVAQRPRRVTDEERAFLLSYAPGGASGRPA
;
A
#
# COMPACT_ATOMS: atom_id res chain seq x y z
N MET A 1 18.80 -1.72 5.98
CA MET A 1 17.68 -1.61 5.03
C MET A 1 16.42 -1.32 5.80
N ALA A 2 15.63 -0.38 5.32
CA ALA A 2 14.30 -0.19 5.88
C ALA A 2 13.48 -1.46 5.68
N ASP A 3 12.75 -1.86 6.71
CA ASP A 3 11.82 -2.98 6.59
C ASP A 3 10.67 -2.56 5.67
N ARG A 4 10.64 -3.15 4.49
CA ARG A 4 9.49 -2.99 3.59
C ARG A 4 8.35 -3.86 4.09
N PHE A 5 7.14 -3.35 4.03
CA PHE A 5 5.96 -4.16 4.20
C PHE A 5 5.68 -4.89 2.88
N VAL A 6 5.52 -6.20 2.95
CA VAL A 6 5.26 -7.04 1.77
C VAL A 6 3.84 -7.57 1.83
N TYR A 7 3.08 -7.34 0.77
CA TYR A 7 1.71 -7.80 0.62
C TYR A 7 1.53 -8.57 -0.68
N HIS A 8 0.95 -9.75 -0.61
CA HIS A 8 0.58 -10.54 -1.78
C HIS A 8 -0.90 -10.31 -2.08
N CYS A 9 -1.18 -9.66 -3.20
CA CYS A 9 -2.53 -9.33 -3.61
C CYS A 9 -3.02 -10.29 -4.68
N THR A 10 -4.16 -10.94 -4.42
CA THR A 10 -4.80 -11.84 -5.39
C THR A 10 -5.43 -11.04 -6.51
N LEU A 11 -5.13 -11.42 -7.75
CA LEU A 11 -5.76 -10.86 -8.94
C LEU A 11 -7.13 -11.51 -9.16
N ARG A 12 -8.06 -10.73 -9.66
CA ARG A 12 -9.39 -11.20 -10.06
C ARG A 12 -9.51 -11.11 -11.57
N TRP A 13 -10.31 -12.00 -12.14
CA TRP A 13 -10.66 -11.90 -13.56
C TRP A 13 -11.23 -10.52 -13.92
N SER A 14 -12.03 -9.93 -13.03
CA SER A 14 -12.60 -8.59 -13.20
C SER A 14 -11.59 -7.45 -13.15
N ASP A 15 -10.34 -7.70 -12.79
CA ASP A 15 -9.27 -6.70 -12.83
C ASP A 15 -8.71 -6.50 -14.24
N LEU A 16 -9.04 -7.39 -15.18
CA LEU A 16 -8.53 -7.35 -16.56
C LEU A 16 -9.32 -6.38 -17.44
N ASP A 17 -8.61 -5.81 -18.42
CA ASP A 17 -9.20 -5.07 -19.52
C ASP A 17 -9.45 -5.97 -20.77
N ALA A 18 -9.88 -5.35 -21.86
CA ALA A 18 -10.12 -6.05 -23.12
C ALA A 18 -8.85 -6.66 -23.77
N TYR A 19 -7.67 -6.25 -23.34
CA TYR A 19 -6.39 -6.76 -23.81
C TYR A 19 -5.86 -7.96 -22.99
N GLY A 20 -6.61 -8.37 -21.95
CA GLY A 20 -6.18 -9.43 -21.04
C GLY A 20 -5.13 -9.01 -20.01
N HIS A 21 -4.87 -7.72 -19.88
CA HIS A 21 -3.98 -7.15 -18.89
C HIS A 21 -4.75 -6.56 -17.71
N VAL A 22 -4.12 -6.50 -16.54
CA VAL A 22 -4.67 -5.76 -15.41
C VAL A 22 -4.89 -4.31 -15.83
N ASN A 23 -6.13 -3.85 -15.72
CA ASN A 23 -6.52 -2.50 -16.10
C ASN A 23 -5.71 -1.47 -15.29
N ASN A 24 -5.23 -0.41 -15.95
CA ASN A 24 -4.44 0.64 -15.29
C ASN A 24 -5.13 1.23 -14.06
N SER A 25 -6.46 1.39 -14.08
CA SER A 25 -7.23 1.89 -12.93
C SER A 25 -7.24 0.91 -11.75
N ARG A 26 -7.09 -0.38 -12.01
CA ARG A 26 -7.06 -1.43 -10.97
C ARG A 26 -5.76 -1.45 -10.19
N PHE A 27 -4.66 -0.95 -10.73
CA PHE A 27 -3.41 -0.80 -9.99
C PHE A 27 -3.62 0.04 -8.72
N LEU A 28 -4.42 1.09 -8.78
CA LEU A 28 -4.76 1.90 -7.60
C LEU A 28 -5.49 1.07 -6.54
N THR A 29 -6.40 0.19 -6.94
CA THR A 29 -7.08 -0.72 -6.02
C THR A 29 -6.10 -1.71 -5.39
N LEU A 30 -5.16 -2.28 -6.16
CA LEU A 30 -4.15 -3.21 -5.64
C LEU A 30 -3.23 -2.52 -4.63
N TYR A 31 -2.79 -1.30 -4.91
CA TYR A 31 -1.99 -0.50 -3.98
C TYR A 31 -2.79 -0.13 -2.72
N GLU A 32 -4.08 0.13 -2.86
CA GLU A 32 -4.95 0.39 -1.71
C GLU A 32 -5.06 -0.82 -0.79
N GLU A 33 -5.25 -2.03 -1.33
CA GLU A 33 -5.29 -3.26 -0.55
C GLU A 33 -4.02 -3.44 0.30
N ALA A 34 -2.85 -3.21 -0.31
CA ALA A 34 -1.57 -3.29 0.39
C ALA A 34 -1.45 -2.22 1.49
N ARG A 35 -1.85 -0.99 1.20
CA ARG A 35 -1.83 0.13 2.14
C ARG A 35 -2.77 -0.08 3.31
N VAL A 36 -3.97 -0.57 3.04
CA VAL A 36 -4.96 -0.91 4.07
C VAL A 36 -4.42 -2.01 4.98
N ALA A 37 -3.80 -3.04 4.42
CA ALA A 37 -3.18 -4.09 5.22
C ALA A 37 -2.07 -3.55 6.13
N LEU A 38 -1.20 -2.66 5.63
CA LEU A 38 -0.19 -2.01 6.43
C LEU A 38 -0.80 -1.18 7.56
N MET A 39 -1.71 -0.28 7.23
CA MET A 39 -2.20 0.74 8.17
C MET A 39 -3.16 0.16 9.20
N PHE A 40 -4.11 -0.66 8.78
CA PHE A 40 -5.14 -1.17 9.69
C PHE A 40 -4.69 -2.42 10.41
N ALA A 41 -4.26 -3.45 9.71
CA ALA A 41 -3.79 -4.67 10.36
C ALA A 41 -2.43 -4.47 11.06
N GLY A 42 -1.47 -3.88 10.36
CA GLY A 42 -0.15 -3.59 10.90
C GLY A 42 -0.20 -2.56 12.03
N GLY A 43 -0.93 -1.48 11.84
CA GLY A 43 -1.14 -0.46 12.88
C GLY A 43 -1.80 -1.03 14.13
N LYS A 44 -2.84 -1.84 13.98
CA LYS A 44 -3.51 -2.50 15.10
C LYS A 44 -2.55 -3.44 15.87
N ALA A 45 -1.74 -4.20 15.17
CA ALA A 45 -0.74 -5.07 15.79
C ALA A 45 0.31 -4.28 16.57
N TRP A 46 0.61 -3.05 16.15
CA TRP A 46 1.50 -2.12 16.85
C TRP A 46 0.82 -1.39 18.01
N GLY A 47 -0.51 -1.45 18.11
CA GLY A 47 -1.31 -0.70 19.10
C GLY A 47 -1.78 0.66 18.59
N VAL A 48 -1.68 0.94 17.30
CA VAL A 48 -2.14 2.18 16.66
C VAL A 48 -3.45 1.89 15.94
N GLY A 49 -4.56 2.35 16.50
CA GLY A 49 -5.91 2.17 15.94
C GLY A 49 -6.48 3.41 15.27
N SER A 50 -5.83 4.57 15.43
CA SER A 50 -6.36 5.87 14.99
C SER A 50 -6.45 6.07 13.48
N PHE A 51 -5.76 5.25 12.66
CA PHE A 51 -5.96 5.27 11.22
C PHE A 51 -7.40 4.92 10.82
N ALA A 52 -8.09 4.12 11.63
CA ALA A 52 -9.50 3.80 11.41
C ALA A 52 -10.44 5.01 11.61
N ASP A 53 -9.98 6.07 12.27
CA ASP A 53 -10.75 7.30 12.50
C ASP A 53 -10.82 8.18 11.25
N GLY A 54 -9.97 7.95 10.28
CA GLY A 54 -10.00 8.57 8.98
C GLY A 54 -8.61 8.90 8.42
N VAL A 55 -8.41 8.49 7.19
CA VAL A 55 -7.26 8.87 6.37
C VAL A 55 -7.76 9.03 4.93
N VAL A 56 -7.43 10.14 4.32
CA VAL A 56 -7.83 10.43 2.94
C VAL A 56 -6.60 10.52 2.03
N ILE A 57 -6.80 10.25 0.76
CA ILE A 57 -5.77 10.39 -0.25
C ILE A 57 -5.80 11.81 -0.80
N ARG A 58 -4.64 12.44 -0.82
CA ARG A 58 -4.45 13.75 -1.45
C ARG A 58 -3.91 13.64 -2.87
N ARG A 59 -3.03 12.66 -3.13
CA ARG A 59 -2.35 12.51 -4.41
C ARG A 59 -1.91 11.08 -4.63
N HIS A 60 -2.00 10.63 -5.88
CA HIS A 60 -1.32 9.45 -6.39
C HIS A 60 -0.40 9.84 -7.54
N GLU A 61 0.76 9.21 -7.60
CA GLU A 61 1.65 9.13 -8.75
C GLU A 61 1.87 7.66 -9.06
N VAL A 62 1.64 7.25 -10.30
CA VAL A 62 1.79 5.85 -10.73
C VAL A 62 2.53 5.80 -12.05
N ASP A 63 3.58 5.00 -12.10
CA ASP A 63 4.30 4.65 -13.32
C ASP A 63 4.01 3.20 -13.69
N TYR A 64 3.63 2.97 -14.94
CA TYR A 64 3.35 1.65 -15.51
C TYR A 64 4.53 1.21 -16.36
N LEU A 65 5.33 0.26 -15.88
CA LEU A 65 6.57 -0.16 -16.50
C LEU A 65 6.40 -1.39 -17.38
N ARG A 66 5.52 -2.31 -16.98
CA ARG A 66 5.23 -3.57 -17.67
C ARG A 66 3.75 -3.91 -17.49
N PRO A 67 3.10 -4.51 -18.50
CA PRO A 67 1.76 -5.06 -18.32
C PRO A 67 1.79 -6.23 -17.34
N VAL A 68 0.70 -6.41 -16.61
CA VAL A 68 0.48 -7.55 -15.73
C VAL A 68 -0.63 -8.40 -16.32
N ASP A 69 -0.32 -9.68 -16.57
CA ASP A 69 -1.26 -10.65 -17.12
C ASP A 69 -1.90 -11.47 -16.01
N TYR A 70 -3.14 -11.89 -16.21
CA TYR A 70 -3.80 -12.82 -15.30
C TYR A 70 -3.21 -14.23 -15.39
N ALA A 71 -2.38 -14.51 -16.34
CA ALA A 71 -1.65 -15.76 -16.56
C ALA A 71 -2.43 -17.00 -16.13
N LEU A 72 -3.35 -17.46 -16.99
CA LEU A 72 -4.16 -18.67 -16.75
C LEU A 72 -3.28 -19.89 -16.39
N GLY A 73 -2.03 -19.93 -16.90
CA GLY A 73 -1.07 -20.98 -16.55
C GLY A 73 -0.49 -20.87 -15.14
N ARG A 74 -0.70 -19.76 -14.42
CA ARG A 74 -0.33 -19.59 -13.01
C ARG A 74 -1.52 -19.74 -12.06
N ALA A 75 -2.73 -19.68 -12.58
CA ALA A 75 -3.92 -20.01 -11.82
C ALA A 75 -3.98 -21.53 -11.63
N THR A 76 -4.03 -21.98 -10.39
CA THR A 76 -4.30 -23.38 -10.06
C THR A 76 -5.78 -23.54 -9.70
N ALA A 77 -6.26 -24.79 -9.60
CA ALA A 77 -7.59 -25.06 -9.12
C ALA A 77 -7.83 -24.53 -7.68
N GLU A 78 -6.74 -24.27 -6.95
CA GLU A 78 -6.73 -23.92 -5.54
C GLU A 78 -6.39 -22.46 -5.28
N ALA A 79 -5.74 -21.76 -6.24
CA ALA A 79 -5.28 -20.39 -6.05
C ALA A 79 -5.30 -19.57 -7.34
N ALA A 80 -5.80 -18.34 -7.24
CA ALA A 80 -5.69 -17.34 -8.28
C ALA A 80 -4.28 -16.74 -8.34
N PRO A 81 -3.86 -16.13 -9.48
CA PRO A 81 -2.58 -15.43 -9.58
C PRO A 81 -2.51 -14.28 -8.57
N THR A 82 -1.30 -14.05 -8.06
CA THR A 82 -1.01 -12.94 -7.14
C THR A 82 0.07 -12.02 -7.69
N VAL A 83 0.03 -10.77 -7.28
CA VAL A 83 1.16 -9.84 -7.40
C VAL A 83 1.74 -9.55 -6.03
N ARG A 84 3.05 -9.29 -5.97
CA ARG A 84 3.72 -8.87 -4.75
C ARG A 84 3.85 -7.36 -4.74
N ILE A 85 3.38 -6.73 -3.68
CA ILE A 85 3.50 -5.30 -3.47
C ILE A 85 4.39 -5.07 -2.26
N GLU A 86 5.45 -4.32 -2.47
CA GLU A 86 6.33 -3.87 -1.41
C GLU A 86 6.09 -2.38 -1.19
N LEU A 87 5.90 -1.97 0.05
CA LEU A 87 5.66 -0.58 0.38
C LEU A 87 6.46 -0.14 1.61
N TRP A 88 6.79 1.14 1.63
CA TRP A 88 7.53 1.78 2.71
C TRP A 88 7.09 3.24 2.85
N VAL A 89 7.40 3.84 3.98
CA VAL A 89 7.11 5.25 4.24
C VAL A 89 8.29 6.08 3.78
N GLU A 90 8.08 6.96 2.81
CA GLU A 90 9.11 7.79 2.20
C GLU A 90 9.29 9.12 2.94
N GLU A 91 8.20 9.71 3.40
CA GLU A 91 8.21 11.00 4.08
C GLU A 91 7.09 11.08 5.12
N ILE A 92 7.37 11.72 6.25
CA ILE A 92 6.37 12.03 7.27
C ILE A 92 6.47 13.52 7.62
N ARG A 93 5.36 14.23 7.42
CA ARG A 93 5.19 15.63 7.79
C ARG A 93 4.26 15.76 9.01
N ALA A 94 3.97 17.00 9.42
CA ALA A 94 3.11 17.26 10.57
C ALA A 94 1.66 16.77 10.38
N ALA A 95 1.13 16.85 9.16
CA ALA A 95 -0.27 16.53 8.84
C ALA A 95 -0.43 15.68 7.58
N ARG A 96 0.62 15.03 7.12
CA ARG A 96 0.60 14.11 5.98
C ARG A 96 1.79 13.18 5.99
N PHE A 97 1.68 12.09 5.26
CA PHE A 97 2.81 11.19 5.01
C PHE A 97 2.72 10.60 3.60
N THR A 98 3.84 10.16 3.08
CA THR A 98 3.94 9.58 1.74
C THR A 98 4.35 8.13 1.85
N VAL A 99 3.58 7.26 1.21
CA VAL A 99 3.89 5.84 1.05
C VAL A 99 4.34 5.61 -0.38
N ALA A 100 5.46 4.94 -0.54
CA ALA A 100 5.99 4.50 -1.83
C ALA A 100 5.73 3.01 -2.01
N TYR A 101 5.56 2.57 -3.26
CA TYR A 101 5.22 1.20 -3.62
C TYR A 101 6.04 0.71 -4.81
N GLU A 102 6.33 -0.58 -4.80
CA GLU A 102 6.77 -1.35 -5.94
C GLU A 102 5.86 -2.56 -6.09
N LEU A 103 5.32 -2.76 -7.29
CA LEU A 103 4.47 -3.89 -7.64
C LEU A 103 5.21 -4.82 -8.58
N TYR A 104 5.32 -6.08 -8.19
CA TYR A 104 6.01 -7.13 -8.93
C TYR A 104 5.05 -8.20 -9.43
N ASP A 105 5.21 -8.57 -10.67
CA ASP A 105 4.64 -9.78 -11.27
C ASP A 105 5.74 -10.85 -11.33
N GLY A 106 5.73 -11.80 -10.39
CA GLY A 106 6.88 -12.65 -10.14
C GLY A 106 8.09 -11.83 -9.69
N ASP A 107 9.20 -11.93 -10.40
CA ASP A 107 10.41 -11.14 -10.13
C ASP A 107 10.51 -9.86 -10.98
N THR A 108 9.52 -9.59 -11.82
CA THR A 108 9.51 -8.43 -12.71
C THR A 108 8.81 -7.25 -12.07
N LEU A 109 9.53 -6.13 -11.92
CA LEU A 109 8.95 -4.86 -11.50
C LEU A 109 8.01 -4.35 -12.60
N ALA A 110 6.71 -4.32 -12.29
CA ALA A 110 5.68 -3.94 -13.24
C ALA A 110 5.18 -2.51 -13.08
N SER A 111 5.21 -1.99 -11.85
CA SER A 111 4.75 -0.62 -11.56
C SER A 111 5.41 -0.09 -10.31
N THR A 112 5.56 1.23 -10.25
CA THR A 112 5.93 1.97 -9.05
C THR A 112 4.87 3.03 -8.76
N ALA A 113 4.69 3.38 -7.51
CA ALA A 113 3.74 4.42 -7.14
C ALA A 113 4.15 5.18 -5.88
N ARG A 114 3.54 6.33 -5.69
CA ARG A 114 3.54 7.12 -4.45
C ARG A 114 2.14 7.60 -4.15
N SER A 115 1.77 7.55 -2.87
CA SER A 115 0.52 8.10 -2.37
C SER A 115 0.79 9.07 -1.23
N VAL A 116 0.23 10.26 -1.32
CA VAL A 116 0.23 11.22 -0.21
C VAL A 116 -1.07 11.04 0.56
N LEU A 117 -0.94 10.69 1.84
CA LEU A 117 -2.04 10.43 2.74
C LEU A 117 -2.14 11.54 3.79
N VAL A 118 -3.37 11.89 4.12
CA VAL A 118 -3.68 12.93 5.10
C VAL A 118 -4.62 12.33 6.15
N PRO A 119 -4.16 12.21 7.43
CA PRO A 119 -5.07 11.90 8.52
C PRO A 119 -6.19 12.92 8.56
N PHE A 120 -7.41 12.43 8.76
CA PHE A 120 -8.61 13.25 8.59
C PHE A 120 -9.60 13.01 9.71
N ASP A 121 -10.12 14.08 10.27
CA ASP A 121 -11.20 14.02 11.25
C ASP A 121 -12.53 13.97 10.50
N LEU A 122 -13.16 12.79 10.49
CA LEU A 122 -14.43 12.57 9.78
C LEU A 122 -15.60 13.29 10.44
N VAL A 123 -15.53 13.62 11.72
CA VAL A 123 -16.57 14.36 12.45
C VAL A 123 -16.45 15.85 12.17
N ALA A 124 -15.24 16.42 12.33
CA ALA A 124 -14.98 17.83 12.06
C ALA A 124 -14.80 18.14 10.57
N GLN A 125 -14.73 17.11 9.70
CA GLN A 125 -14.55 17.23 8.25
C GLN A 125 -13.33 18.09 7.87
N ARG A 126 -12.20 17.81 8.50
CA ARG A 126 -10.94 18.52 8.26
C ARG A 126 -9.72 17.63 8.51
N PRO A 127 -8.57 17.98 7.90
CA PRO A 127 -7.30 17.32 8.21
C PRO A 127 -6.94 17.46 9.69
N ARG A 128 -6.28 16.44 10.22
CA ARG A 128 -5.67 16.45 11.55
C ARG A 128 -4.17 16.16 11.47
N ARG A 129 -3.45 16.44 12.53
CA ARG A 129 -2.02 16.11 12.61
C ARG A 129 -1.81 14.60 12.74
N VAL A 130 -0.68 14.13 12.24
CA VAL A 130 -0.17 12.79 12.53
C VAL A 130 0.13 12.72 14.03
N THR A 131 -0.41 11.71 14.72
CA THR A 131 -0.15 11.50 16.14
C THR A 131 1.27 10.98 16.38
N ASP A 132 1.77 11.08 17.62
CA ASP A 132 3.09 10.56 17.96
C ASP A 132 3.16 9.04 17.80
N GLU A 133 2.10 8.32 18.13
CA GLU A 133 1.98 6.87 17.96
C GLU A 133 1.96 6.48 16.49
N GLU A 134 1.19 7.19 15.65
CA GLU A 134 1.17 7.00 14.21
C GLU A 134 2.56 7.24 13.61
N ARG A 135 3.23 8.32 14.06
CA ARG A 135 4.57 8.64 13.60
C ARG A 135 5.58 7.55 13.94
N ALA A 136 5.55 7.03 15.16
CA ALA A 136 6.43 5.96 15.59
C ALA A 136 6.22 4.69 14.74
N PHE A 137 4.96 4.33 14.49
CA PHE A 137 4.60 3.23 13.60
C PHE A 137 5.12 3.45 12.17
N LEU A 138 4.84 4.60 11.59
CA LEU A 138 5.27 4.94 10.22
C LEU A 138 6.79 4.94 10.08
N LEU A 139 7.51 5.43 11.10
CA LEU A 139 8.98 5.43 11.11
C LEU A 139 9.57 4.01 11.07
N SER A 140 8.87 3.01 11.58
CA SER A 140 9.34 1.61 11.51
C SER A 140 9.43 1.07 10.08
N TYR A 141 8.74 1.72 9.14
CA TYR A 141 8.78 1.40 7.71
C TYR A 141 9.47 2.49 6.88
N ALA A 142 10.11 3.45 7.51
CA ALA A 142 10.88 4.49 6.82
C ALA A 142 12.34 4.08 6.67
N PRO A 143 13.03 4.47 5.56
CA PRO A 143 14.45 4.25 5.40
C PRO A 143 15.23 4.87 6.57
N GLY A 144 16.02 4.06 7.28
CA GLY A 144 16.77 4.48 8.47
C GLY A 144 15.96 4.54 9.77
N GLY A 145 14.70 4.09 9.75
CA GLY A 145 13.88 3.95 10.95
C GLY A 145 14.40 2.83 11.86
N ALA A 146 14.35 3.05 13.17
CA ALA A 146 14.74 2.04 14.15
C ALA A 146 13.79 0.84 14.05
N SER A 147 14.35 -0.36 13.98
CA SER A 147 13.64 -1.62 14.06
C SER A 147 13.07 -1.82 15.46
N GLY A 148 11.91 -1.28 15.72
CA GLY A 148 11.19 -1.41 16.98
C GLY A 148 9.87 -2.16 16.85
N ARG A 149 9.81 -3.22 15.99
CA ARG A 149 8.63 -4.06 15.87
C ARG A 149 8.33 -4.78 17.18
N PRO A 150 7.10 -4.74 17.69
CA PRO A 150 6.68 -5.69 18.71
C PRO A 150 6.74 -7.11 18.13
N ALA A 151 7.23 -8.03 18.94
CA ALA A 151 7.30 -9.44 18.60
C ALA A 151 5.93 -10.05 18.37
#